data_eed8087e2622a1fbeebdac0ae604f29f
#
_entry.id   eed8087e2622a1fbeebdac0ae604f29f
#
_cell.length_a   1.000
_cell.length_b   1.000
_cell.length_c   1.000
_cell.angle_alpha   90.00
_cell.angle_beta   90.00
_cell.angle_gamma   90.00
#
_symmetry.space_group_name_H-M   'P 1'
#
loop_
_entity.id
_entity.type
_entity.pdbx_description
1 polymer ?
#
loop_
_entity_poly.entity_id
_entity_poly.type
_entity_poly.pdbx_seq_one_letter_code
_entity_poly.pdbx_strand_id
1 'polypeptide(L)'
;LYQTFRRYNKRMKTALITGGAGFIAHHLIARILTQTDWNIVTLDRLDYSGNLNRLNDILQYECTPNERKRVKVVWHDLKAELNPLVRREIGKVDYILHLAAGSHVDRSIDYPMEFVMDNVVGTCNILDFARSLDHLERFLYFSTDEVFGPAPDGIKYEENDRYNSTNPYSATKAGGEELAVAYENTYQLPVYITHTMNVFGERQHPEKYIPMCIRRIRDGEKVTIHSDSTRTVPGSRHYIHADDVASAVLFLINYKGKFEKAWGNAKCPKFNIVGAEELDNLKLAKIIAQAQDKKLNYEMVDFHSSRPGHDLRYALDGNKMRELGWTPDATVVERLRDVTAWTLQNERWL
;
A
#
# COMPACT_ATOMS: atom_id res chain seq x y z
N LEU A 1 55.85 -8.35 0.11
CA LEU A 1 54.61 -8.62 -0.62
C LEU A 1 53.44 -8.12 0.27
N TYR A 2 53.13 -6.84 0.17
CA TYR A 2 51.95 -6.25 0.79
C TYR A 2 50.76 -6.39 -0.17
N GLN A 3 49.88 -7.35 0.05
CA GLN A 3 48.53 -7.35 -0.58
C GLN A 3 47.65 -6.37 0.18
N THR A 4 47.50 -5.18 -0.36
CA THR A 4 46.50 -4.19 0.05
C THR A 4 45.13 -4.72 -0.33
N PHE A 5 44.42 -5.26 0.66
CA PHE A 5 42.96 -5.49 0.54
C PHE A 5 42.28 -4.15 0.37
N ARG A 6 42.00 -3.72 -0.87
CA ARG A 6 41.00 -2.71 -1.16
C ARG A 6 39.65 -3.27 -0.73
N ARG A 7 39.22 -2.98 0.51
CA ARG A 7 37.80 -3.04 0.85
C ARG A 7 37.10 -2.04 -0.08
N TYR A 8 36.45 -2.56 -1.13
CA TYR A 8 35.43 -1.80 -1.83
C TYR A 8 34.36 -1.47 -0.81
N ASN A 9 34.36 -0.25 -0.29
CA ASN A 9 33.25 0.31 0.43
C ASN A 9 32.06 0.37 -0.52
N LYS A 10 31.25 -0.70 -0.59
CA LYS A 10 30.03 -0.74 -1.37
C LYS A 10 29.13 0.35 -0.78
N ARG A 11 28.83 1.40 -1.55
CA ARG A 11 27.90 2.44 -1.12
C ARG A 11 26.58 1.79 -0.68
N MET A 12 26.09 2.15 0.49
CA MET A 12 24.76 1.73 0.92
C MET A 12 23.72 2.27 -0.08
N LYS A 13 22.76 1.43 -0.44
CA LYS A 13 21.66 1.82 -1.31
C LYS A 13 20.70 2.76 -0.58
N THR A 14 19.98 3.57 -1.34
CA THR A 14 19.00 4.51 -0.80
C THR A 14 17.66 4.30 -1.48
N ALA A 15 16.61 4.12 -0.69
CA ALA A 15 15.23 4.07 -1.14
C ALA A 15 14.53 5.41 -0.86
N LEU A 16 13.94 6.02 -1.89
CA LEU A 16 13.00 7.11 -1.75
C LEU A 16 11.59 6.54 -1.63
N ILE A 17 10.91 6.84 -0.53
CA ILE A 17 9.53 6.38 -0.27
C ILE A 17 8.63 7.60 -0.23
N THR A 18 7.74 7.75 -1.20
CA THR A 18 6.74 8.82 -1.18
C THR A 18 5.53 8.40 -0.35
N GLY A 19 4.94 9.33 0.37
CA GLY A 19 3.89 9.01 1.34
C GLY A 19 4.44 8.31 2.59
N GLY A 20 5.69 8.62 2.99
CA GLY A 20 6.40 7.90 4.06
C GLY A 20 5.77 8.01 5.45
N ALA A 21 4.96 9.02 5.72
CA ALA A 21 4.15 9.15 6.92
C ALA A 21 2.77 8.43 6.82
N GLY A 22 2.53 7.75 5.69
CA GLY A 22 1.31 7.00 5.41
C GLY A 22 1.24 5.66 6.15
N PHE A 23 0.04 5.05 6.11
CA PHE A 23 -0.23 3.80 6.82
C PHE A 23 0.59 2.61 6.30
N ILE A 24 0.66 2.37 4.99
CA ILE A 24 1.41 1.22 4.45
C ILE A 24 2.92 1.50 4.50
N ALA A 25 3.31 2.75 4.23
CA ALA A 25 4.72 3.12 4.12
C ALA A 25 5.52 2.91 5.42
N HIS A 26 4.93 3.16 6.60
CA HIS A 26 5.68 2.99 7.84
C HIS A 26 6.04 1.52 8.12
N HIS A 27 5.18 0.55 7.78
CA HIS A 27 5.52 -0.88 7.85
C HIS A 27 6.65 -1.24 6.87
N LEU A 28 6.59 -0.71 5.65
CA LEU A 28 7.65 -0.91 4.65
C LEU A 28 8.99 -0.31 5.13
N ILE A 29 8.96 0.89 5.73
CA ILE A 29 10.15 1.53 6.30
C ILE A 29 10.74 0.66 7.42
N ALA A 30 9.92 0.18 8.37
CA ALA A 30 10.37 -0.70 9.43
C ALA A 30 11.04 -1.96 8.87
N ARG A 31 10.41 -2.61 7.90
CA ARG A 31 10.95 -3.83 7.29
C ARG A 31 12.25 -3.59 6.52
N ILE A 32 12.36 -2.51 5.75
CA ILE A 32 13.62 -2.15 5.07
C ILE A 32 14.73 -1.90 6.08
N LEU A 33 14.46 -1.16 7.16
CA LEU A 33 15.46 -0.83 8.17
C LEU A 33 15.99 -2.06 8.91
N THR A 34 15.11 -3.00 9.23
CA THR A 34 15.47 -4.20 10.01
C THR A 34 16.08 -5.32 9.14
N GLN A 35 15.75 -5.37 7.85
CA GLN A 35 16.17 -6.46 6.96
C GLN A 35 17.25 -6.07 5.94
N THR A 36 17.61 -4.79 5.85
CA THR A 36 18.63 -4.30 4.90
C THR A 36 19.57 -3.28 5.57
N ASP A 37 20.64 -2.93 4.85
CA ASP A 37 21.56 -1.83 5.19
C ASP A 37 21.20 -0.51 4.51
N TRP A 38 20.03 -0.40 3.86
CA TRP A 38 19.68 0.76 3.04
C TRP A 38 19.39 2.01 3.87
N ASN A 39 19.72 3.17 3.28
CA ASN A 39 19.21 4.45 3.73
C ASN A 39 17.79 4.67 3.16
N ILE A 40 17.00 5.44 3.88
CA ILE A 40 15.64 5.80 3.49
C ILE A 40 15.50 7.31 3.46
N VAL A 41 14.97 7.83 2.36
CA VAL A 41 14.44 9.19 2.28
C VAL A 41 12.93 9.08 2.16
N THR A 42 12.19 9.69 3.08
CA THR A 42 10.74 9.77 2.97
C THR A 42 10.34 11.12 2.41
N LEU A 43 9.40 11.14 1.47
CA LEU A 43 8.83 12.35 0.91
C LEU A 43 7.33 12.39 1.21
N ASP A 44 6.88 13.37 1.97
CA ASP A 44 5.48 13.48 2.39
C ASP A 44 5.06 14.94 2.52
N ARG A 45 3.80 15.26 2.25
CA ARG A 45 3.23 16.60 2.44
C ARG A 45 2.62 16.79 3.82
N LEU A 46 2.45 15.71 4.60
CA LEU A 46 1.91 15.71 5.95
C LEU A 46 0.49 16.32 6.02
N ASP A 47 -0.39 15.86 5.15
CA ASP A 47 -1.81 16.17 5.23
C ASP A 47 -2.54 15.30 6.29
N TYR A 48 -3.87 15.30 6.27
CA TYR A 48 -4.68 14.55 7.24
C TYR A 48 -4.38 13.03 7.28
N SER A 49 -3.91 12.45 6.18
CA SER A 49 -3.56 11.02 6.08
C SER A 49 -2.10 10.72 6.44
N GLY A 50 -1.22 11.72 6.31
CA GLY A 50 0.19 11.65 6.68
C GLY A 50 0.41 11.96 8.15
N ASN A 51 0.71 10.94 8.96
CA ASN A 51 0.91 11.09 10.40
C ASN A 51 2.31 10.65 10.83
N LEU A 52 3.16 11.63 11.17
CA LEU A 52 4.55 11.37 11.62
C LEU A 52 4.63 10.50 12.89
N ASN A 53 3.57 10.40 13.69
CA ASN A 53 3.57 9.49 14.83
C ASN A 53 3.72 8.04 14.40
N ARG A 54 3.24 7.64 13.20
CA ARG A 54 3.48 6.30 12.67
C ARG A 54 4.97 6.03 12.51
N LEU A 55 5.66 6.97 11.86
CA LEU A 55 7.11 6.87 11.64
C LEU A 55 7.88 6.93 12.95
N ASN A 56 7.50 7.87 13.85
CA ASN A 56 8.14 8.00 15.16
C ASN A 56 8.01 6.72 15.99
N ASP A 57 6.84 6.07 15.99
CA ASP A 57 6.60 4.83 16.72
C ASP A 57 7.50 3.70 16.28
N ILE A 58 7.54 3.42 14.96
CA ILE A 58 8.39 2.34 14.44
C ILE A 58 9.87 2.63 14.72
N LEU A 59 10.29 3.86 14.54
CA LEU A 59 11.67 4.24 14.84
C LEU A 59 12.00 4.10 16.32
N GLN A 60 11.07 4.41 17.22
CA GLN A 60 11.29 4.35 18.64
C GLN A 60 11.21 2.93 19.20
N TYR A 61 10.25 2.12 18.76
CA TYR A 61 9.93 0.85 19.38
C TYR A 61 10.34 -0.39 18.56
N GLU A 62 10.56 -0.26 17.25
CA GLU A 62 10.86 -1.38 16.37
C GLU A 62 12.28 -1.31 15.77
N CYS A 63 12.97 -0.18 15.88
CA CYS A 63 14.29 0.02 15.27
C CYS A 63 15.39 0.33 16.32
N THR A 64 16.59 -0.16 16.05
CA THR A 64 17.79 0.17 16.82
C THR A 64 18.22 1.63 16.61
N PRO A 65 19.03 2.23 17.51
CA PRO A 65 19.56 3.58 17.30
C PRO A 65 20.34 3.78 15.99
N ASN A 66 21.00 2.73 15.50
CA ASN A 66 21.73 2.81 14.22
C ASN A 66 20.80 2.78 13.01
N GLU A 67 19.73 2.00 13.05
CA GLU A 67 18.70 1.97 12.00
C GLU A 67 17.97 3.30 11.89
N ARG A 68 17.62 3.92 13.02
CA ARG A 68 16.97 5.24 13.06
C ARG A 68 17.74 6.33 12.31
N LYS A 69 19.08 6.31 12.39
CA LYS A 69 19.95 7.30 11.70
C LYS A 69 19.91 7.20 10.19
N ARG A 70 19.38 6.08 9.64
CA ARG A 70 19.29 5.85 8.21
C ARG A 70 18.03 6.44 7.56
N VAL A 71 17.17 7.11 8.35
CA VAL A 71 15.91 7.71 7.85
C VAL A 71 16.04 9.22 7.80
N LYS A 72 15.75 9.79 6.64
CA LYS A 72 15.61 11.23 6.42
C LYS A 72 14.19 11.54 5.99
N VAL A 73 13.56 12.54 6.60
CA VAL A 73 12.23 13.03 6.20
C VAL A 73 12.39 14.31 5.40
N VAL A 74 11.78 14.37 4.23
CA VAL A 74 11.72 15.55 3.37
C VAL A 74 10.27 15.94 3.18
N TRP A 75 9.93 17.19 3.50
CA TRP A 75 8.60 17.72 3.26
C TRP A 75 8.46 18.21 1.82
N HIS A 76 7.47 17.70 1.10
CA HIS A 76 7.12 18.17 -0.24
C HIS A 76 5.73 17.67 -0.66
N ASP A 77 4.98 18.51 -1.37
CA ASP A 77 3.73 18.13 -2.04
C ASP A 77 4.03 17.81 -3.50
N LEU A 78 3.79 16.56 -3.89
CA LEU A 78 4.03 16.07 -5.26
C LEU A 78 3.13 16.74 -6.33
N LYS A 79 2.09 17.50 -5.95
CA LYS A 79 1.37 18.35 -6.91
C LYS A 79 2.27 19.39 -7.55
N ALA A 80 3.37 19.75 -6.90
CA ALA A 80 4.41 20.61 -7.44
C ALA A 80 5.62 19.81 -7.91
N GLU A 81 6.33 20.32 -8.92
CA GLU A 81 7.58 19.73 -9.38
C GLU A 81 8.62 19.71 -8.26
N LEU A 82 9.47 18.68 -8.26
CA LEU A 82 10.61 18.61 -7.36
C LEU A 82 11.68 19.63 -7.79
N ASN A 83 11.67 20.79 -7.13
CA ASN A 83 12.64 21.86 -7.41
C ASN A 83 14.09 21.46 -7.05
N PRO A 84 15.12 22.20 -7.50
CA PRO A 84 16.52 21.84 -7.26
C PRO A 84 16.89 21.69 -5.78
N LEU A 85 16.23 22.41 -4.85
CA LEU A 85 16.49 22.27 -3.42
C LEU A 85 15.98 20.94 -2.90
N VAL A 86 14.73 20.57 -3.23
CA VAL A 86 14.13 19.28 -2.87
C VAL A 86 14.94 18.12 -3.48
N ARG A 87 15.33 18.23 -4.76
CA ARG A 87 16.18 17.20 -5.42
C ARG A 87 17.52 17.03 -4.70
N ARG A 88 18.15 18.13 -4.27
CA ARG A 88 19.39 18.09 -3.49
C ARG A 88 19.17 17.47 -2.10
N GLU A 89 18.04 17.77 -1.46
CA GLU A 89 17.66 17.18 -0.17
C GLU A 89 17.46 15.65 -0.29
N ILE A 90 16.80 15.18 -1.33
CA ILE A 90 16.62 13.76 -1.60
C ILE A 90 17.98 13.10 -1.87
N GLY A 91 18.82 13.72 -2.68
CA GLY A 91 20.13 13.19 -3.06
C GLY A 91 20.06 12.03 -4.03
N LYS A 92 21.07 11.15 -4.01
CA LYS A 92 21.14 9.96 -4.87
C LYS A 92 20.26 8.85 -4.31
N VAL A 93 19.37 8.31 -5.15
CA VAL A 93 18.50 7.19 -4.80
C VAL A 93 18.67 6.05 -5.79
N ASP A 94 18.56 4.82 -5.30
CA ASP A 94 18.64 3.59 -6.09
C ASP A 94 17.25 3.02 -6.37
N TYR A 95 16.31 3.24 -5.46
CA TYR A 95 14.93 2.77 -5.55
C TYR A 95 13.95 3.89 -5.28
N ILE A 96 12.87 3.96 -6.03
CA ILE A 96 11.72 4.82 -5.73
C ILE A 96 10.52 3.91 -5.49
N LEU A 97 9.92 4.03 -4.29
CA LEU A 97 8.71 3.31 -3.89
C LEU A 97 7.60 4.37 -3.76
N HIS A 98 6.75 4.43 -4.78
CA HIS A 98 5.75 5.50 -4.89
C HIS A 98 4.42 5.05 -4.28
N LEU A 99 4.24 5.37 -2.97
CA LEU A 99 3.04 5.05 -2.19
C LEU A 99 2.16 6.28 -1.92
N ALA A 100 2.66 7.51 -2.17
CA ALA A 100 1.87 8.72 -2.02
C ALA A 100 0.67 8.71 -2.97
N ALA A 101 -0.53 8.83 -2.42
CA ALA A 101 -1.78 8.89 -3.19
C ALA A 101 -2.90 9.47 -2.33
N GLY A 102 -3.86 10.16 -2.96
CA GLY A 102 -5.19 10.30 -2.40
C GLY A 102 -5.88 8.94 -2.41
N SER A 103 -6.31 8.40 -1.26
CA SER A 103 -6.73 7.00 -1.12
C SER A 103 -8.14 6.79 -0.54
N HIS A 104 -8.95 7.84 -0.41
CA HIS A 104 -10.28 7.76 0.19
C HIS A 104 -11.37 7.88 -0.87
N VAL A 105 -12.08 6.78 -1.15
CA VAL A 105 -13.10 6.72 -2.22
C VAL A 105 -14.19 7.79 -2.04
N ASP A 106 -14.82 7.88 -0.86
CA ASP A 106 -15.90 8.84 -0.63
C ASP A 106 -15.45 10.29 -0.88
N ARG A 107 -14.26 10.68 -0.42
CA ARG A 107 -13.69 12.01 -0.72
C ARG A 107 -13.39 12.21 -2.21
N SER A 108 -13.06 11.16 -2.93
CA SER A 108 -12.82 11.27 -4.38
C SER A 108 -14.09 11.62 -5.15
N ILE A 109 -15.25 11.22 -4.64
CA ILE A 109 -16.56 11.56 -5.22
C ILE A 109 -16.85 13.04 -4.99
N ASP A 110 -16.60 13.54 -3.78
CA ASP A 110 -16.83 14.95 -3.42
C ASP A 110 -15.82 15.90 -4.07
N TYR A 111 -14.54 15.48 -4.16
CA TYR A 111 -13.42 16.31 -4.61
C TYR A 111 -12.56 15.62 -5.69
N PRO A 112 -13.10 15.24 -6.86
CA PRO A 112 -12.39 14.43 -7.85
C PRO A 112 -11.12 15.10 -8.38
N MET A 113 -11.09 16.43 -8.51
CA MET A 113 -9.91 17.16 -8.98
C MET A 113 -8.72 17.07 -8.02
N GLU A 114 -8.95 16.98 -6.71
CA GLU A 114 -7.86 16.75 -5.76
C GLU A 114 -7.18 15.41 -6.04
N PHE A 115 -7.95 14.37 -6.34
CA PHE A 115 -7.42 13.05 -6.67
C PHE A 115 -6.70 13.00 -8.03
N VAL A 116 -7.15 13.77 -9.01
CA VAL A 116 -6.39 13.96 -10.27
C VAL A 116 -5.04 14.59 -9.97
N MET A 117 -5.01 15.67 -9.18
CA MET A 117 -3.77 16.34 -8.83
C MET A 117 -2.83 15.45 -7.99
N ASP A 118 -3.37 14.69 -7.05
CA ASP A 118 -2.58 13.79 -6.21
C ASP A 118 -2.06 12.57 -6.98
N ASN A 119 -2.95 11.84 -7.66
CA ASN A 119 -2.65 10.52 -8.19
C ASN A 119 -2.13 10.54 -9.64
N VAL A 120 -2.46 11.56 -10.42
CA VAL A 120 -2.01 11.67 -11.82
C VAL A 120 -0.87 12.67 -11.93
N VAL A 121 -1.10 13.93 -11.51
CA VAL A 121 -0.06 14.97 -11.59
C VAL A 121 1.11 14.66 -10.65
N GLY A 122 0.82 14.26 -9.40
CA GLY A 122 1.84 13.86 -8.44
C GLY A 122 2.68 12.67 -8.92
N THR A 123 2.04 11.68 -9.56
CA THR A 123 2.75 10.56 -10.18
C THR A 123 3.62 11.02 -11.35
N CYS A 124 3.14 11.92 -12.21
CA CYS A 124 3.93 12.48 -13.30
C CYS A 124 5.19 13.18 -12.78
N ASN A 125 5.07 13.99 -11.74
CA ASN A 125 6.19 14.74 -11.16
C ASN A 125 7.28 13.81 -10.57
N ILE A 126 6.89 12.72 -9.88
CA ILE A 126 7.87 11.76 -9.36
C ILE A 126 8.49 10.89 -10.47
N LEU A 127 7.75 10.57 -11.53
CA LEU A 127 8.27 9.88 -12.70
C LEU A 127 9.28 10.75 -13.47
N ASP A 128 9.01 12.05 -13.60
CA ASP A 128 9.96 13.00 -14.20
C ASP A 128 11.24 13.15 -13.35
N PHE A 129 11.11 13.13 -12.03
CA PHE A 129 12.29 13.05 -11.16
C PHE A 129 13.04 11.74 -11.40
N ALA A 130 12.36 10.61 -11.43
CA ALA A 130 12.96 9.31 -11.68
C ALA A 130 13.73 9.26 -13.00
N ARG A 131 13.16 9.84 -14.06
CA ARG A 131 13.81 9.94 -15.38
C ARG A 131 15.11 10.76 -15.36
N SER A 132 15.25 11.69 -14.43
CA SER A 132 16.46 12.52 -14.30
C SER A 132 17.60 11.83 -13.53
N LEU A 133 17.41 10.61 -13.04
CA LEU A 133 18.40 9.85 -12.27
C LEU A 133 19.21 8.93 -13.18
N ASP A 134 20.55 8.99 -13.08
CA ASP A 134 21.47 8.21 -13.93
C ASP A 134 21.50 6.70 -13.61
N HIS A 135 21.05 6.28 -12.41
CA HIS A 135 21.21 4.89 -11.93
C HIS A 135 20.06 4.42 -11.04
N LEU A 136 18.84 4.73 -11.44
CA LEU A 136 17.68 4.15 -10.77
C LEU A 136 17.60 2.64 -11.08
N GLU A 137 17.61 1.80 -10.04
CA GLU A 137 17.51 0.34 -10.22
C GLU A 137 16.06 -0.13 -10.35
N ARG A 138 15.10 0.52 -9.62
CA ARG A 138 13.67 0.21 -9.68
C ARG A 138 12.83 1.43 -9.32
N PHE A 139 11.73 1.58 -10.03
CA PHE A 139 10.60 2.40 -9.67
C PHE A 139 9.40 1.51 -9.41
N LEU A 140 8.86 1.49 -8.20
CA LEU A 140 7.67 0.72 -7.88
C LEU A 140 6.48 1.67 -7.75
N TYR A 141 5.47 1.49 -8.61
CA TYR A 141 4.17 2.17 -8.52
C TYR A 141 3.20 1.31 -7.72
N PHE A 142 2.68 1.87 -6.63
CA PHE A 142 1.72 1.20 -5.76
C PHE A 142 0.29 1.50 -6.22
N SER A 143 -0.34 0.56 -6.91
CA SER A 143 -1.72 0.63 -7.41
C SER A 143 -2.70 -0.09 -6.48
N THR A 144 -3.92 -0.29 -6.91
CA THR A 144 -5.04 -0.85 -6.16
C THR A 144 -5.84 -1.85 -7.01
N ASP A 145 -6.49 -2.81 -6.36
CA ASP A 145 -7.46 -3.72 -6.94
C ASP A 145 -8.68 -3.00 -7.55
N GLU A 146 -9.02 -1.83 -7.04
CA GLU A 146 -10.18 -1.07 -7.48
C GLU A 146 -10.09 -0.59 -8.96
N VAL A 147 -8.90 -0.61 -9.57
CA VAL A 147 -8.76 -0.28 -11.01
C VAL A 147 -9.49 -1.28 -11.91
N PHE A 148 -9.62 -2.53 -11.49
CA PHE A 148 -10.33 -3.57 -12.24
C PHE A 148 -11.86 -3.51 -12.09
N GLY A 149 -12.36 -2.80 -11.06
CA GLY A 149 -13.79 -2.72 -10.75
C GLY A 149 -14.34 -3.97 -10.06
N PRO A 150 -15.68 -4.12 -9.99
CA PRO A 150 -16.32 -5.21 -9.29
C PRO A 150 -16.00 -6.56 -9.91
N ALA A 151 -15.71 -7.55 -9.07
CA ALA A 151 -15.45 -8.92 -9.49
C ALA A 151 -16.71 -9.77 -9.30
N PRO A 152 -17.31 -10.31 -10.38
CA PRO A 152 -18.40 -11.29 -10.28
C PRO A 152 -17.99 -12.51 -9.45
N ASP A 153 -18.97 -13.27 -8.96
CA ASP A 153 -18.72 -14.49 -8.22
C ASP A 153 -17.87 -15.48 -9.05
N GLY A 154 -16.86 -16.05 -8.41
CA GLY A 154 -15.93 -16.98 -9.05
C GLY A 154 -14.85 -16.33 -9.93
N ILE A 155 -14.93 -15.02 -10.21
CA ILE A 155 -13.94 -14.32 -11.01
C ILE A 155 -12.88 -13.69 -10.09
N LYS A 156 -11.61 -13.79 -10.51
CA LYS A 156 -10.46 -13.09 -9.93
C LYS A 156 -9.67 -12.47 -11.08
N TYR A 157 -9.36 -11.18 -10.96
CA TYR A 157 -8.62 -10.47 -12.00
C TYR A 157 -7.12 -10.76 -11.95
N GLU A 158 -6.57 -11.07 -13.11
CA GLU A 158 -5.13 -11.17 -13.33
C GLU A 158 -4.51 -9.78 -13.60
N GLU A 159 -3.19 -9.67 -13.54
CA GLU A 159 -2.47 -8.39 -13.61
C GLU A 159 -2.65 -7.62 -14.93
N ASN A 160 -3.03 -8.30 -16.00
CA ASN A 160 -3.19 -7.71 -17.33
C ASN A 160 -4.65 -7.58 -17.77
N ASP A 161 -5.59 -7.87 -16.87
CA ASP A 161 -7.01 -7.71 -17.17
C ASP A 161 -7.36 -6.24 -17.41
N ARG A 162 -8.47 -6.03 -18.11
CA ARG A 162 -8.93 -4.70 -18.47
C ARG A 162 -9.42 -3.94 -17.24
N TYR A 163 -9.01 -2.68 -17.11
CA TYR A 163 -9.52 -1.79 -16.08
C TYR A 163 -10.97 -1.39 -16.33
N ASN A 164 -11.73 -1.29 -15.24
CA ASN A 164 -13.12 -0.89 -15.20
C ASN A 164 -13.39 -0.07 -13.94
N SER A 165 -12.70 1.05 -13.78
CA SER A 165 -12.79 1.91 -12.61
C SER A 165 -14.21 2.41 -12.37
N THR A 166 -14.74 2.27 -11.16
CA THR A 166 -16.12 2.61 -10.79
C THR A 166 -16.24 3.90 -9.98
N ASN A 167 -15.12 4.52 -9.61
CA ASN A 167 -15.07 5.76 -8.85
C ASN A 167 -13.86 6.62 -9.24
N PRO A 168 -13.84 7.93 -8.91
CA PRO A 168 -12.74 8.82 -9.28
C PRO A 168 -11.39 8.43 -8.67
N TYR A 169 -11.36 7.85 -7.46
CA TYR A 169 -10.12 7.34 -6.87
C TYR A 169 -9.51 6.26 -7.75
N SER A 170 -10.26 5.20 -8.07
CA SER A 170 -9.74 4.09 -8.90
C SER A 170 -9.36 4.56 -10.31
N ALA A 171 -10.15 5.47 -10.92
CA ALA A 171 -9.82 6.05 -12.21
C ALA A 171 -8.51 6.84 -12.20
N THR A 172 -8.25 7.64 -11.14
CA THR A 172 -7.00 8.39 -11.03
C THR A 172 -5.81 7.49 -10.71
N LYS A 173 -6.00 6.40 -9.96
CA LYS A 173 -4.96 5.38 -9.75
C LYS A 173 -4.60 4.67 -11.06
N ALA A 174 -5.59 4.29 -11.87
CA ALA A 174 -5.37 3.74 -13.21
C ALA A 174 -4.64 4.74 -14.12
N GLY A 175 -4.99 6.04 -14.08
CA GLY A 175 -4.30 7.08 -14.82
C GLY A 175 -2.82 7.24 -14.44
N GLY A 176 -2.50 7.21 -13.15
CA GLY A 176 -1.11 7.22 -12.67
C GLY A 176 -0.34 5.95 -13.08
N GLU A 177 -1.01 4.81 -13.07
CA GLU A 177 -0.42 3.55 -13.52
C GLU A 177 -0.08 3.56 -15.00
N GLU A 178 -0.98 4.03 -15.85
CA GLU A 178 -0.73 4.15 -17.29
C GLU A 178 0.38 5.16 -17.61
N LEU A 179 0.55 6.22 -16.80
CA LEU A 179 1.74 7.08 -16.90
C LEU A 179 3.02 6.30 -16.59
N ALA A 180 3.04 5.47 -15.54
CA ALA A 180 4.20 4.66 -15.19
C ALA A 180 4.54 3.67 -16.32
N VAL A 181 3.55 3.02 -16.93
CA VAL A 181 3.72 2.17 -18.12
C VAL A 181 4.29 2.96 -19.31
N ALA A 182 3.77 4.17 -19.57
CA ALA A 182 4.24 5.03 -20.65
C ALA A 182 5.71 5.46 -20.44
N TYR A 183 6.11 5.75 -19.20
CA TYR A 183 7.50 6.12 -18.88
C TYR A 183 8.47 4.94 -19.04
N GLU A 184 8.06 3.71 -18.70
CA GLU A 184 8.87 2.54 -19.02
C GLU A 184 9.06 2.38 -20.54
N ASN A 185 7.96 2.42 -21.28
CA ASN A 185 8.00 2.22 -22.73
C ASN A 185 8.78 3.33 -23.47
N THR A 186 8.65 4.59 -23.05
CA THR A 186 9.24 5.73 -23.73
C THR A 186 10.67 6.02 -23.27
N TYR A 187 10.92 5.93 -21.96
CA TYR A 187 12.18 6.37 -21.35
C TYR A 187 12.99 5.20 -20.77
N GLN A 188 12.53 3.98 -20.89
CA GLN A 188 13.17 2.76 -20.38
C GLN A 188 13.37 2.80 -18.84
N LEU A 189 12.47 3.48 -18.12
CA LEU A 189 12.50 3.43 -16.65
C LEU A 189 12.23 2.01 -16.17
N PRO A 190 12.95 1.51 -15.14
CA PRO A 190 12.77 0.17 -14.61
C PRO A 190 11.54 0.09 -13.68
N VAL A 191 10.34 0.21 -14.26
CA VAL A 191 9.07 0.28 -13.51
C VAL A 191 8.55 -1.10 -13.15
N TYR A 192 8.08 -1.24 -11.90
CA TYR A 192 7.22 -2.32 -11.43
C TYR A 192 5.91 -1.74 -10.92
N ILE A 193 4.81 -2.44 -11.13
CA ILE A 193 3.48 -2.07 -10.65
C ILE A 193 2.95 -3.15 -9.72
N THR A 194 2.38 -2.74 -8.59
CA THR A 194 1.70 -3.65 -7.68
C THR A 194 0.23 -3.27 -7.53
N HIS A 195 -0.67 -4.23 -7.66
CA HIS A 195 -2.07 -4.08 -7.26
C HIS A 195 -2.24 -4.73 -5.89
N THR A 196 -2.69 -3.95 -4.94
CA THR A 196 -2.82 -4.41 -3.55
C THR A 196 -4.26 -4.29 -3.11
N MET A 197 -4.76 -5.33 -2.44
CA MET A 197 -6.11 -5.38 -1.91
C MET A 197 -6.22 -4.68 -0.55
N ASN A 198 -7.35 -4.82 0.14
CA ASN A 198 -7.65 -4.10 1.37
C ASN A 198 -6.59 -4.36 2.47
N VAL A 199 -5.70 -3.41 2.64
CA VAL A 199 -4.62 -3.48 3.61
C VAL A 199 -5.11 -3.08 5.00
N PHE A 200 -4.73 -3.86 6.02
CA PHE A 200 -4.98 -3.57 7.42
C PHE A 200 -3.72 -3.77 8.27
N GLY A 201 -3.71 -3.28 9.49
CA GLY A 201 -2.59 -3.42 10.41
C GLY A 201 -2.60 -2.36 11.51
N GLU A 202 -1.57 -2.37 12.31
CA GLU A 202 -1.35 -1.43 13.40
C GLU A 202 -1.26 0.00 12.87
N ARG A 203 -1.74 0.96 13.65
CA ARG A 203 -1.70 2.41 13.32
C ARG A 203 -2.52 2.79 12.08
N GLN A 204 -3.47 1.92 11.65
CA GLN A 204 -4.42 2.27 10.60
C GLN A 204 -5.32 3.42 11.07
N HIS A 205 -5.80 4.23 10.12
CA HIS A 205 -6.67 5.37 10.44
C HIS A 205 -7.97 4.91 11.10
N PRO A 206 -8.43 5.53 12.19
CA PRO A 206 -9.61 5.10 12.98
C PRO A 206 -10.93 5.01 12.20
N GLU A 207 -11.06 5.74 11.10
CA GLU A 207 -12.23 5.69 10.22
C GLU A 207 -12.31 4.43 9.35
N LYS A 208 -11.21 3.68 9.24
CA LYS A 208 -11.21 2.44 8.45
C LYS A 208 -11.96 1.33 9.18
N TYR A 209 -12.49 0.39 8.41
CA TYR A 209 -13.42 -0.63 8.89
C TYR A 209 -12.90 -1.44 10.09
N ILE A 210 -11.65 -1.91 10.06
CA ILE A 210 -11.10 -2.75 11.12
C ILE A 210 -10.89 -1.97 12.42
N PRO A 211 -10.19 -0.81 12.46
CA PRO A 211 -10.10 -0.01 13.69
C PRO A 211 -11.46 0.42 14.23
N MET A 212 -12.39 0.81 13.34
CA MET A 212 -13.76 1.15 13.72
C MET A 212 -14.49 -0.03 14.38
N CYS A 213 -14.36 -1.26 13.83
CA CYS A 213 -14.93 -2.46 14.43
C CYS A 213 -14.32 -2.72 15.82
N ILE A 214 -12.99 -2.63 15.95
CA ILE A 214 -12.31 -2.84 17.23
C ILE A 214 -12.87 -1.88 18.29
N ARG A 215 -12.97 -0.59 17.98
CA ARG A 215 -13.49 0.43 18.89
C ARG A 215 -14.95 0.16 19.26
N ARG A 216 -15.84 0.00 18.27
CA ARG A 216 -17.28 -0.20 18.51
C ARG A 216 -17.55 -1.45 19.33
N ILE A 217 -16.84 -2.56 19.06
CA ILE A 217 -16.98 -3.79 19.82
C ILE A 217 -16.47 -3.60 21.25
N ARG A 218 -15.31 -2.91 21.43
CA ARG A 218 -14.79 -2.56 22.75
C ARG A 218 -15.83 -1.80 23.59
N ASP A 219 -16.47 -0.82 22.97
CA ASP A 219 -17.41 0.10 23.63
C ASP A 219 -18.84 -0.45 23.71
N GLY A 220 -19.09 -1.67 23.17
CA GLY A 220 -20.44 -2.28 23.16
C GLY A 220 -21.41 -1.67 22.15
N GLU A 221 -20.89 -0.84 21.24
CA GLU A 221 -21.66 -0.18 20.20
C GLU A 221 -22.03 -1.13 19.05
N LYS A 222 -23.02 -0.73 18.26
CA LYS A 222 -23.46 -1.49 17.09
C LYS A 222 -22.50 -1.30 15.92
N VAL A 223 -22.03 -2.40 15.32
CA VAL A 223 -21.20 -2.42 14.10
C VAL A 223 -22.11 -2.48 12.86
N THR A 224 -21.93 -1.56 11.93
CA THR A 224 -22.63 -1.54 10.65
C THR A 224 -21.89 -2.44 9.64
N ILE A 225 -22.59 -3.45 9.10
CA ILE A 225 -22.09 -4.37 8.10
C ILE A 225 -22.74 -4.04 6.75
N HIS A 226 -21.97 -3.58 5.79
CA HIS A 226 -22.46 -3.34 4.44
C HIS A 226 -22.70 -4.65 3.69
N SER A 227 -23.87 -4.75 3.06
CA SER A 227 -24.37 -5.96 2.42
C SER A 227 -25.11 -5.64 1.11
N ASP A 228 -25.59 -6.67 0.44
CA ASP A 228 -26.50 -6.55 -0.70
C ASP A 228 -27.83 -5.87 -0.32
N SER A 229 -28.66 -5.59 -1.34
CA SER A 229 -29.96 -4.95 -1.15
C SER A 229 -30.95 -5.77 -0.30
N THR A 230 -30.76 -7.10 -0.24
CA THR A 230 -31.58 -7.99 0.61
C THR A 230 -31.13 -7.98 2.06
N ARG A 231 -29.97 -7.38 2.36
CA ARG A 231 -29.32 -7.34 3.69
C ARG A 231 -28.98 -8.73 4.25
N THR A 232 -28.69 -9.68 3.35
CA THR A 232 -28.35 -11.06 3.72
C THR A 232 -26.94 -11.47 3.34
N VAL A 233 -26.37 -10.90 2.28
CA VAL A 233 -25.03 -11.20 1.78
C VAL A 233 -24.07 -10.04 2.09
N PRO A 234 -23.17 -10.18 3.08
CA PRO A 234 -22.19 -9.14 3.39
C PRO A 234 -21.17 -9.01 2.28
N GLY A 235 -20.65 -7.79 2.08
CA GLY A 235 -19.54 -7.55 1.15
C GLY A 235 -18.28 -8.32 1.57
N SER A 236 -17.51 -8.78 0.59
CA SER A 236 -16.30 -9.58 0.82
C SER A 236 -15.04 -8.95 0.19
N ARG A 237 -13.90 -9.25 0.79
CA ARG A 237 -12.57 -8.76 0.35
C ARG A 237 -11.48 -9.79 0.67
N HIS A 238 -10.40 -9.76 -0.09
CA HIS A 238 -9.14 -10.35 0.35
C HIS A 238 -8.38 -9.31 1.19
N TYR A 239 -8.42 -9.49 2.50
CA TYR A 239 -7.67 -8.65 3.42
C TYR A 239 -6.22 -9.10 3.50
N ILE A 240 -5.29 -8.14 3.55
CA ILE A 240 -3.87 -8.42 3.70
C ILE A 240 -3.25 -7.49 4.76
N HIS A 241 -2.35 -8.03 5.58
CA HIS A 241 -1.65 -7.23 6.58
C HIS A 241 -0.59 -6.34 5.95
N ALA A 242 -0.41 -5.14 6.48
CA ALA A 242 0.53 -4.15 5.94
C ALA A 242 1.99 -4.63 5.96
N ASP A 243 2.38 -5.44 6.95
CA ASP A 243 3.71 -6.03 6.99
C ASP A 243 3.90 -7.12 5.91
N ASP A 244 2.85 -7.90 5.58
CA ASP A 244 2.91 -8.84 4.46
C ASP A 244 3.03 -8.11 3.11
N VAL A 245 2.36 -6.94 2.96
CA VAL A 245 2.56 -6.06 1.80
C VAL A 245 4.00 -5.55 1.74
N ALA A 246 4.56 -5.12 2.87
CA ALA A 246 5.97 -4.69 2.96
C ALA A 246 6.94 -5.83 2.59
N SER A 247 6.62 -7.07 3.02
CA SER A 247 7.35 -8.29 2.63
C SER A 247 7.34 -8.49 1.13
N ALA A 248 6.17 -8.42 0.50
CA ALA A 248 6.01 -8.56 -0.95
C ALA A 248 6.82 -7.53 -1.73
N VAL A 249 6.74 -6.25 -1.32
CA VAL A 249 7.49 -5.16 -1.95
C VAL A 249 8.99 -5.40 -1.85
N LEU A 250 9.50 -5.74 -0.66
CA LEU A 250 10.92 -6.00 -0.46
C LEU A 250 11.39 -7.24 -1.22
N PHE A 251 10.56 -8.28 -1.31
CA PHE A 251 10.79 -9.46 -2.14
C PHE A 251 10.95 -9.06 -3.62
N LEU A 252 10.01 -8.29 -4.18
CA LEU A 252 10.05 -7.84 -5.58
C LEU A 252 11.28 -6.99 -5.90
N ILE A 253 11.66 -6.08 -5.02
CA ILE A 253 12.85 -5.22 -5.20
C ILE A 253 14.14 -6.05 -5.20
N ASN A 254 14.22 -7.08 -4.37
CA ASN A 254 15.39 -7.97 -4.27
C ASN A 254 15.38 -9.14 -5.26
N TYR A 255 14.27 -9.36 -5.97
CA TYR A 255 14.15 -10.49 -6.90
C TYR A 255 15.16 -10.37 -8.05
N LYS A 256 16.00 -11.38 -8.19
CA LYS A 256 17.09 -11.42 -9.20
C LYS A 256 16.71 -12.16 -10.49
N GLY A 257 15.55 -12.82 -10.50
CA GLY A 257 15.05 -13.48 -11.70
C GLY A 257 14.70 -12.47 -12.79
N LYS A 258 14.64 -12.94 -14.02
CA LYS A 258 14.08 -12.16 -15.13
C LYS A 258 12.56 -12.35 -15.09
N PHE A 259 11.81 -11.27 -15.03
CA PHE A 259 10.39 -11.35 -15.32
C PHE A 259 10.26 -11.46 -16.85
N GLU A 260 9.68 -12.54 -17.32
CA GLU A 260 9.34 -12.64 -18.72
C GLU A 260 8.40 -11.47 -19.06
N LYS A 261 8.70 -10.77 -20.15
CA LYS A 261 7.81 -9.75 -20.68
C LYS A 261 6.53 -10.46 -21.10
N ALA A 262 5.53 -10.42 -20.24
CA ALA A 262 4.27 -11.09 -20.51
C ALA A 262 3.67 -10.52 -21.80
N TRP A 263 3.43 -11.42 -22.77
CA TRP A 263 2.65 -11.16 -23.97
C TRP A 263 3.25 -10.12 -24.95
N GLY A 264 4.30 -10.49 -25.63
CA GLY A 264 4.67 -10.02 -26.98
C GLY A 264 5.14 -8.58 -27.17
N ASN A 265 4.64 -7.61 -26.47
CA ASN A 265 5.02 -6.19 -26.54
C ASN A 265 5.10 -5.55 -25.17
N ALA A 266 6.20 -5.82 -24.48
CA ALA A 266 6.85 -4.99 -23.44
C ALA A 266 5.91 -4.09 -22.61
N LYS A 267 5.04 -4.64 -21.80
CA LYS A 267 4.42 -3.90 -20.70
C LYS A 267 5.25 -4.11 -19.44
N CYS A 268 5.33 -3.09 -18.58
CA CYS A 268 6.04 -3.20 -17.33
C CYS A 268 5.50 -4.35 -16.46
N PRO A 269 6.37 -5.02 -15.68
CA PRO A 269 5.93 -6.10 -14.83
C PRO A 269 4.90 -5.62 -13.80
N LYS A 270 3.76 -6.31 -13.74
CA LYS A 270 2.67 -6.07 -12.80
C LYS A 270 2.53 -7.27 -11.86
N PHE A 271 2.14 -7.01 -10.61
CA PHE A 271 2.05 -8.03 -9.56
C PHE A 271 0.83 -7.78 -8.67
N ASN A 272 -0.02 -8.78 -8.53
CA ASN A 272 -1.12 -8.77 -7.60
C ASN A 272 -0.66 -9.24 -6.21
N ILE A 273 -0.67 -8.35 -5.22
CA ILE A 273 -0.33 -8.66 -3.83
C ILE A 273 -1.63 -8.93 -3.07
N VAL A 274 -1.93 -10.21 -2.84
CA VAL A 274 -3.23 -10.69 -2.39
C VAL A 274 -3.09 -11.46 -1.08
N GLY A 275 -3.99 -11.18 -0.13
CA GLY A 275 -4.12 -11.99 1.08
C GLY A 275 -4.57 -13.43 0.77
N ALA A 276 -4.20 -14.36 1.64
CA ALA A 276 -4.41 -15.80 1.41
C ALA A 276 -5.90 -16.19 1.29
N GLU A 277 -6.77 -15.47 2.01
CA GLU A 277 -8.21 -15.84 2.13
C GLU A 277 -9.11 -14.65 1.81
N GLU A 278 -10.25 -14.92 1.17
CA GLU A 278 -11.36 -13.99 1.05
C GLU A 278 -12.22 -14.05 2.30
N LEU A 279 -12.48 -12.92 2.94
CA LEU A 279 -13.34 -12.81 4.11
C LEU A 279 -14.46 -11.82 3.85
N ASP A 280 -15.67 -12.21 4.22
CA ASP A 280 -16.78 -11.26 4.32
C ASP A 280 -16.66 -10.37 5.56
N ASN A 281 -17.25 -9.18 5.49
CA ASN A 281 -17.16 -8.18 6.55
C ASN A 281 -17.80 -8.63 7.88
N LEU A 282 -18.81 -9.49 7.84
CA LEU A 282 -19.44 -10.04 9.06
C LEU A 282 -18.54 -11.07 9.74
N LYS A 283 -17.94 -11.99 8.97
CA LYS A 283 -16.97 -12.96 9.49
C LYS A 283 -15.76 -12.25 10.11
N LEU A 284 -15.27 -11.19 9.46
CA LEU A 284 -14.19 -10.36 9.98
C LEU A 284 -14.56 -9.70 11.32
N ALA A 285 -15.75 -9.08 11.42
CA ALA A 285 -16.23 -8.48 12.68
C ALA A 285 -16.40 -9.52 13.79
N LYS A 286 -16.85 -10.75 13.46
CA LYS A 286 -16.93 -11.88 14.42
C LYS A 286 -15.56 -12.28 14.96
N ILE A 287 -14.52 -12.34 14.10
CA ILE A 287 -13.14 -12.65 14.52
C ILE A 287 -12.63 -11.57 15.48
N ILE A 288 -12.87 -10.30 15.18
CA ILE A 288 -12.48 -9.18 16.06
C ILE A 288 -13.22 -9.24 17.41
N ALA A 289 -14.52 -9.60 17.41
CA ALA A 289 -15.30 -9.75 18.64
C ALA A 289 -14.78 -10.92 19.50
N GLN A 290 -14.45 -12.05 18.88
CA GLN A 290 -13.83 -13.20 19.55
C GLN A 290 -12.45 -12.84 20.15
N ALA A 291 -11.64 -12.06 19.43
CA ALA A 291 -10.35 -11.60 19.94
C ALA A 291 -10.46 -10.67 21.16
N GLN A 292 -11.62 -10.06 21.37
CA GLN A 292 -11.91 -9.19 22.52
C GLN A 292 -12.72 -9.90 23.62
N ASP A 293 -13.04 -11.19 23.44
CA ASP A 293 -13.97 -11.94 24.29
C ASP A 293 -15.30 -11.19 24.50
N LYS A 294 -15.85 -10.63 23.42
CA LYS A 294 -17.09 -9.85 23.42
C LYS A 294 -18.12 -10.39 22.45
N LYS A 295 -19.40 -10.14 22.76
CA LYS A 295 -20.50 -10.43 21.85
C LYS A 295 -20.59 -9.32 20.80
N LEU A 296 -20.65 -9.72 19.52
CA LEU A 296 -20.86 -8.78 18.41
C LEU A 296 -22.32 -8.30 18.39
N ASN A 297 -22.51 -7.00 18.52
CA ASN A 297 -23.76 -6.31 18.22
C ASN A 297 -23.65 -5.68 16.83
N TYR A 298 -24.49 -6.07 15.87
CA TYR A 298 -24.37 -5.57 14.50
C TYR A 298 -25.72 -5.38 13.82
N GLU A 299 -25.68 -4.61 12.73
CA GLU A 299 -26.80 -4.51 11.77
C GLU A 299 -26.27 -4.61 10.35
N MET A 300 -27.04 -5.22 9.45
CA MET A 300 -26.73 -5.25 8.03
C MET A 300 -27.49 -4.14 7.31
N VAL A 301 -26.78 -3.38 6.47
CA VAL A 301 -27.32 -2.27 5.71
C VAL A 301 -27.06 -2.46 4.22
N ASP A 302 -28.01 -2.03 3.38
CA ASP A 302 -27.81 -2.03 1.95
C ASP A 302 -26.68 -1.11 1.55
N PHE A 303 -25.73 -1.67 0.82
CA PHE A 303 -24.50 -1.02 0.42
C PHE A 303 -24.73 0.13 -0.57
N HIS A 304 -25.57 -0.11 -1.61
CA HIS A 304 -25.80 0.86 -2.67
C HIS A 304 -26.54 2.10 -2.20
N SER A 305 -27.41 1.97 -1.21
CA SER A 305 -28.13 3.13 -0.65
C SER A 305 -27.26 4.00 0.25
N SER A 306 -26.15 3.47 0.77
CA SER A 306 -25.31 4.15 1.76
C SER A 306 -23.97 4.63 1.21
N ARG A 307 -23.44 4.01 0.16
CA ARG A 307 -22.09 4.29 -0.39
C ARG A 307 -22.06 4.11 -1.92
N PRO A 308 -22.56 5.08 -2.71
CA PRO A 308 -22.47 5.02 -4.17
C PRO A 308 -21.00 5.00 -4.61
N GLY A 309 -20.70 4.26 -5.69
CA GLY A 309 -19.33 4.13 -6.23
C GLY A 309 -18.42 3.12 -5.51
N HIS A 310 -18.93 2.39 -4.52
CA HIS A 310 -18.28 1.22 -3.94
C HIS A 310 -18.89 -0.07 -4.48
N ASP A 311 -18.11 -1.15 -4.48
CA ASP A 311 -18.53 -2.47 -4.95
C ASP A 311 -18.57 -3.49 -3.82
N LEU A 312 -19.49 -4.47 -3.91
CA LEU A 312 -19.66 -5.52 -2.90
C LEU A 312 -18.45 -6.44 -2.82
N ARG A 313 -17.81 -6.72 -3.98
CA ARG A 313 -16.70 -7.65 -4.06
C ARG A 313 -15.63 -7.14 -5.01
N TYR A 314 -14.38 -7.15 -4.55
CA TYR A 314 -13.17 -7.06 -5.36
C TYR A 314 -12.36 -8.33 -5.18
N ALA A 315 -11.75 -8.85 -6.24
CA ALA A 315 -10.93 -10.06 -6.14
C ALA A 315 -9.83 -10.07 -7.21
N LEU A 316 -8.60 -10.31 -6.76
CA LEU A 316 -7.42 -10.48 -7.61
C LEU A 316 -6.91 -11.90 -7.55
N ASP A 317 -6.29 -12.36 -8.64
CA ASP A 317 -5.50 -13.58 -8.66
C ASP A 317 -4.07 -13.30 -8.15
N GLY A 318 -3.64 -14.02 -7.11
CA GLY A 318 -2.30 -13.89 -6.52
C GLY A 318 -1.35 -15.02 -6.93
N ASN A 319 -1.67 -15.83 -7.94
CA ASN A 319 -0.86 -17.00 -8.33
C ASN A 319 0.55 -16.61 -8.75
N LYS A 320 0.71 -15.53 -9.50
CA LYS A 320 2.01 -15.05 -9.97
C LYS A 320 3.01 -14.82 -8.83
N MET A 321 2.58 -14.17 -7.74
CA MET A 321 3.46 -13.96 -6.59
C MET A 321 3.84 -15.28 -5.91
N ARG A 322 2.91 -16.23 -5.81
CA ARG A 322 3.19 -17.59 -5.28
C ARG A 322 4.16 -18.36 -6.15
N GLU A 323 4.01 -18.32 -7.46
CA GLU A 323 4.92 -18.95 -8.43
C GLU A 323 6.34 -18.37 -8.37
N LEU A 324 6.47 -17.07 -8.07
CA LEU A 324 7.75 -16.42 -7.83
C LEU A 324 8.39 -16.81 -6.49
N GLY A 325 7.63 -17.45 -5.58
CA GLY A 325 8.09 -17.91 -4.29
C GLY A 325 7.74 -16.99 -3.11
N TRP A 326 6.79 -16.05 -3.28
CA TRP A 326 6.31 -15.21 -2.19
C TRP A 326 4.89 -15.61 -1.75
N THR A 327 4.69 -15.69 -0.44
CA THR A 327 3.38 -15.85 0.22
C THR A 327 3.33 -14.99 1.47
N PRO A 328 2.15 -14.57 1.96
CA PRO A 328 2.01 -13.93 3.26
C PRO A 328 2.61 -14.78 4.39
N ASP A 329 3.20 -14.11 5.39
CA ASP A 329 3.89 -14.79 6.49
C ASP A 329 2.95 -15.45 7.51
N ALA A 330 1.68 -14.99 7.57
CA ALA A 330 0.66 -15.49 8.51
C ALA A 330 -0.75 -15.46 7.89
N THR A 331 -1.67 -16.17 8.52
CA THR A 331 -3.09 -16.14 8.13
C THR A 331 -3.76 -14.81 8.49
N VAL A 332 -4.80 -14.42 7.76
CA VAL A 332 -5.58 -13.21 8.06
C VAL A 332 -6.18 -13.27 9.48
N VAL A 333 -6.57 -14.45 9.94
CA VAL A 333 -7.15 -14.64 11.28
C VAL A 333 -6.12 -14.37 12.38
N GLU A 334 -4.90 -14.88 12.25
CA GLU A 334 -3.79 -14.60 13.18
C GLU A 334 -3.48 -13.10 13.19
N ARG A 335 -3.29 -12.50 12.03
CA ARG A 335 -3.03 -11.05 11.91
C ARG A 335 -4.14 -10.19 12.51
N LEU A 336 -5.42 -10.56 12.32
CA LEU A 336 -6.55 -9.82 12.91
C LEU A 336 -6.55 -9.88 14.43
N ARG A 337 -6.20 -11.03 15.02
CA ARG A 337 -6.07 -11.17 16.48
C ARG A 337 -4.94 -10.30 17.02
N ASP A 338 -3.79 -10.35 16.39
CA ASP A 338 -2.62 -9.58 16.79
C ASP A 338 -2.87 -8.07 16.70
N VAL A 339 -3.42 -7.60 15.56
CA VAL A 339 -3.80 -6.19 15.36
C VAL A 339 -4.87 -5.75 16.38
N THR A 340 -5.85 -6.60 16.67
CA THR A 340 -6.88 -6.30 17.68
C THR A 340 -6.26 -6.12 19.06
N ALA A 341 -5.42 -7.07 19.49
CA ALA A 341 -4.73 -7.00 20.78
C ALA A 341 -3.81 -5.78 20.89
N TRP A 342 -3.01 -5.53 19.84
CA TRP A 342 -2.12 -4.37 19.79
C TRP A 342 -2.90 -3.04 19.86
N THR A 343 -3.97 -2.92 19.07
CA THR A 343 -4.77 -1.68 18.98
C THR A 343 -5.43 -1.35 20.31
N LEU A 344 -5.93 -2.36 21.05
CA LEU A 344 -6.48 -2.18 22.38
C LEU A 344 -5.46 -1.71 23.41
N GLN A 345 -4.19 -2.09 23.25
CA GLN A 345 -3.09 -1.62 24.11
C GLN A 345 -2.57 -0.23 23.70
N ASN A 346 -2.93 0.24 22.51
CA ASN A 346 -2.45 1.49 21.93
C ASN A 346 -3.63 2.41 21.53
N GLU A 347 -4.44 2.79 22.53
CA GLU A 347 -5.72 3.50 22.36
C GLU A 347 -5.66 4.80 21.54
N ARG A 348 -4.50 5.44 21.44
CA ARG A 348 -4.33 6.63 20.60
C ARG A 348 -4.54 6.36 19.09
N TRP A 349 -4.63 5.11 18.70
CA TRP A 349 -4.88 4.66 17.33
C TRP A 349 -6.33 4.16 17.12
N LEU A 350 -7.23 4.37 18.10
CA LEU A 350 -8.66 4.03 18.05
C LEU A 350 -9.56 5.22 17.78
#